data_c8562088583f98943c9d2e02c133e47e
#
_entry.id   c8562088583f98943c9d2e02c133e47e
#
_cell.length_a   1.000
_cell.length_b   1.000
_cell.length_c   1.000
_cell.angle_alpha   90.00
_cell.angle_beta   90.00
_cell.angle_gamma   90.00
#
_symmetry.space_group_name_H-M   'P 1'
#
loop_
_entity.id
_entity.type
_entity.pdbx_description
1 polymer ?
#
loop_
_entity_poly.entity_id
_entity_poly.type
_entity_poly.pdbx_seq_one_letter_code
_entity_poly.pdbx_strand_id
1 'polypeptide(L)'
;MADAPEDNRSSLSESCALYYFPEIPCGAEKERRPQPKPDSFVGMGIGSDHDCSAPTGNLEDSEEVRQLVDEAFNKGMEQGIAEAAAASREKIDQAVAAMRTAIEETEKIRSRDRERMEIETVRLALAIAKKIVHYETEHGNVIEQVVKAAMQQVADPRKLTVRLNPRDIEAVEALGDQLQNGGDADAQLALEGDENVGRGGCVIEARLGDVDARIEQQIKVIEERLNDQLPKPIAEG
;
A
#
# COMPACT_ATOMS: atom_id res chain seq x y z
N MET A 1 22.35 44.02 -20.60
CA MET A 1 22.73 42.64 -20.95
C MET A 1 22.39 41.82 -19.72
N ALA A 2 21.22 41.23 -19.68
CA ALA A 2 20.69 40.46 -18.58
C ALA A 2 20.69 38.99 -19.04
N ASP A 3 21.52 38.18 -18.37
CA ASP A 3 21.49 36.73 -18.51
C ASP A 3 20.34 36.14 -17.71
N ALA A 4 19.48 35.46 -18.42
CA ALA A 4 18.39 34.66 -17.85
C ALA A 4 18.94 33.33 -17.33
N PRO A 5 18.45 32.79 -16.19
CA PRO A 5 18.85 31.47 -15.72
C PRO A 5 18.17 30.36 -16.55
N GLU A 6 18.99 29.42 -16.99
CA GLU A 6 18.61 28.22 -17.71
C GLU A 6 17.66 27.33 -16.89
N ASP A 7 16.58 26.96 -17.52
CA ASP A 7 15.49 26.12 -17.07
C ASP A 7 15.97 24.66 -16.91
N ASN A 8 16.24 24.23 -15.70
CA ASN A 8 16.60 22.84 -15.37
C ASN A 8 15.33 21.97 -15.27
N ARG A 9 14.67 21.74 -16.42
CA ARG A 9 13.53 20.83 -16.59
C ARG A 9 13.94 19.57 -17.32
N SER A 10 14.79 18.77 -16.76
CA SER A 10 15.07 17.45 -17.35
C SER A 10 15.53 16.43 -16.31
N SER A 11 14.62 15.87 -15.53
CA SER A 11 14.77 14.55 -14.92
C SER A 11 13.58 14.01 -14.11
N LEU A 12 12.33 14.43 -14.41
CA LEU A 12 11.15 13.89 -13.74
C LEU A 12 10.10 13.35 -14.73
N SER A 13 10.50 12.67 -15.78
CA SER A 13 9.56 12.18 -16.80
C SER A 13 9.74 10.72 -17.20
N GLU A 14 9.92 9.79 -16.24
CA GLU A 14 9.94 8.37 -16.62
C GLU A 14 9.20 7.42 -15.64
N SER A 15 8.07 7.81 -15.10
CA SER A 15 7.17 6.81 -14.51
C SER A 15 5.71 7.23 -14.30
N CYS A 16 5.24 8.30 -14.94
CA CYS A 16 3.81 8.51 -15.08
C CYS A 16 3.38 8.00 -16.45
N ALA A 17 3.09 6.73 -16.59
CA ALA A 17 2.28 6.23 -17.69
C ALA A 17 0.91 6.88 -17.53
N LEU A 18 0.68 7.96 -18.29
CA LEU A 18 -0.64 8.55 -18.48
C LEU A 18 -1.55 7.41 -18.97
N TYR A 19 -2.52 7.05 -18.12
CA TYR A 19 -3.55 6.10 -18.49
C TYR A 19 -4.32 6.70 -19.66
N TYR A 20 -4.02 6.22 -20.86
CA TYR A 20 -4.72 6.61 -22.07
C TYR A 20 -6.09 5.95 -21.99
N PHE A 21 -7.12 6.73 -21.64
CA PHE A 21 -8.48 6.27 -21.79
C PHE A 21 -8.72 6.02 -23.28
N PRO A 22 -9.05 4.79 -23.71
CA PRO A 22 -9.44 4.57 -25.10
C PRO A 22 -10.61 5.50 -25.40
N GLU A 23 -10.51 6.26 -26.48
CA GLU A 23 -11.58 7.13 -26.93
C GLU A 23 -12.86 6.30 -27.01
N ILE A 24 -13.85 6.68 -26.21
CA ILE A 24 -15.19 6.10 -26.31
C ILE A 24 -15.68 6.53 -27.70
N PRO A 25 -15.92 5.60 -28.63
CA PRO A 25 -16.40 5.97 -29.96
C PRO A 25 -17.74 6.68 -29.80
N CYS A 26 -17.70 7.99 -29.90
CA CYS A 26 -18.88 8.82 -29.88
C CYS A 26 -19.58 8.65 -31.25
N GLY A 27 -20.61 7.83 -31.31
CA GLY A 27 -21.38 7.61 -32.51
C GLY A 27 -21.18 6.24 -33.12
N ALA A 28 -21.79 5.23 -32.51
CA ALA A 28 -22.20 4.09 -33.30
C ALA A 28 -23.15 4.65 -34.37
N GLU A 29 -22.67 4.75 -35.62
CA GLU A 29 -23.54 4.84 -36.78
C GLU A 29 -24.65 3.82 -36.56
N LYS A 30 -25.88 4.31 -36.40
CA LYS A 30 -27.06 3.45 -36.39
C LYS A 30 -26.97 2.65 -37.69
N GLU A 31 -26.55 1.40 -37.62
CA GLU A 31 -26.76 0.45 -38.71
C GLU A 31 -28.21 0.57 -39.07
N ARG A 32 -28.47 1.22 -40.19
CA ARG A 32 -29.82 1.25 -40.80
C ARG A 32 -30.12 -0.20 -41.05
N ARG A 33 -31.11 -0.73 -40.31
CA ARG A 33 -31.68 -2.03 -40.65
C ARG A 33 -31.95 -2.01 -42.14
N PRO A 34 -31.48 -3.00 -42.91
CA PRO A 34 -31.77 -3.08 -44.31
C PRO A 34 -33.29 -3.07 -44.46
N GLN A 35 -33.82 -2.05 -45.12
CA GLN A 35 -35.23 -2.04 -45.46
C GLN A 35 -35.48 -3.19 -46.41
N PRO A 36 -36.48 -4.03 -46.19
CA PRO A 36 -36.83 -5.10 -47.15
C PRO A 36 -37.12 -4.44 -48.48
N LYS A 37 -36.38 -4.88 -49.51
CA LYS A 37 -36.61 -4.43 -50.87
C LYS A 37 -38.03 -4.78 -51.27
N PRO A 38 -38.82 -3.88 -51.87
CA PRO A 38 -40.22 -4.11 -52.18
C PRO A 38 -40.44 -5.20 -53.24
N ASP A 39 -39.37 -5.75 -53.86
CA ASP A 39 -39.47 -6.64 -55.00
C ASP A 39 -39.34 -8.13 -54.70
N SER A 40 -39.33 -8.54 -53.44
CA SER A 40 -39.22 -9.96 -53.07
C SER A 40 -40.53 -10.61 -52.63
N PHE A 41 -41.66 -9.99 -52.87
CA PHE A 41 -42.94 -10.65 -52.69
C PHE A 41 -43.21 -11.51 -53.93
N VAL A 42 -42.70 -12.74 -53.97
CA VAL A 42 -43.10 -13.76 -54.93
C VAL A 42 -44.54 -14.12 -54.57
N GLY A 43 -45.48 -13.56 -55.31
CA GLY A 43 -46.88 -13.95 -55.20
C GLY A 43 -47.04 -15.42 -55.53
N MET A 44 -47.33 -16.23 -54.51
CA MET A 44 -47.89 -17.55 -54.75
C MET A 44 -49.21 -17.36 -55.49
N GLY A 45 -49.22 -17.75 -56.78
CA GLY A 45 -50.45 -17.73 -57.60
C GLY A 45 -51.44 -18.70 -57.01
N ILE A 46 -52.41 -18.17 -56.30
CA ILE A 46 -53.64 -18.86 -55.96
C ILE A 46 -54.61 -18.56 -57.11
N GLY A 47 -55.02 -19.67 -57.73
CA GLY A 47 -55.86 -19.63 -58.92
C GLY A 47 -57.08 -18.71 -58.79
N SER A 48 -57.30 -17.95 -59.88
CA SER A 48 -58.51 -17.24 -60.16
C SER A 48 -59.68 -18.23 -60.23
N ASP A 49 -60.61 -18.08 -59.33
CA ASP A 49 -62.04 -18.32 -59.48
C ASP A 49 -62.75 -18.43 -58.11
N HIS A 50 -62.75 -17.37 -57.39
CA HIS A 50 -63.85 -17.15 -56.43
C HIS A 50 -64.15 -15.67 -56.42
N ASP A 51 -65.39 -15.41 -56.95
CA ASP A 51 -66.04 -14.18 -56.86
C ASP A 51 -66.34 -13.85 -55.38
N CYS A 52 -65.40 -13.26 -54.77
CA CYS A 52 -65.53 -12.63 -53.44
C CYS A 52 -65.80 -11.19 -53.65
N SER A 53 -67.06 -10.89 -53.85
CA SER A 53 -67.60 -9.57 -53.58
C SER A 53 -67.38 -9.29 -52.06
N ALA A 54 -66.18 -8.85 -51.75
CA ALA A 54 -65.90 -8.37 -50.43
C ALA A 54 -66.78 -7.18 -50.13
N PRO A 55 -67.44 -7.11 -48.97
CA PRO A 55 -68.09 -5.91 -48.54
C PRO A 55 -66.97 -4.88 -48.34
N THR A 56 -66.93 -3.90 -49.24
CA THR A 56 -66.15 -2.69 -49.13
C THR A 56 -66.78 -1.79 -48.05
N GLY A 57 -66.89 -2.28 -46.84
CA GLY A 57 -67.07 -1.48 -45.66
C GLY A 57 -65.68 -1.11 -45.19
N ASN A 58 -65.32 0.16 -45.15
CA ASN A 58 -64.09 0.67 -44.55
C ASN A 58 -64.04 0.16 -43.11
N LEU A 59 -63.34 -1.00 -42.92
CA LEU A 59 -63.01 -1.59 -41.59
C LEU A 59 -62.16 -0.63 -40.77
N GLU A 60 -61.53 0.35 -41.44
CA GLU A 60 -60.69 1.37 -40.80
C GLU A 60 -61.50 2.46 -40.04
N ASP A 61 -62.79 2.60 -40.33
CA ASP A 61 -63.62 3.64 -39.72
C ASP A 61 -64.52 3.11 -38.59
N SER A 62 -64.47 1.84 -38.25
CA SER A 62 -65.25 1.36 -37.11
C SER A 62 -64.57 1.80 -35.79
N GLU A 63 -65.35 2.38 -34.90
CA GLU A 63 -64.92 2.85 -33.56
C GLU A 63 -64.25 1.74 -32.75
N GLU A 64 -64.73 0.53 -32.97
CA GLU A 64 -64.17 -0.69 -32.33
C GLU A 64 -62.72 -1.00 -32.74
N VAL A 65 -62.40 -0.80 -34.05
CA VAL A 65 -61.01 -1.03 -34.55
C VAL A 65 -60.07 0.06 -34.02
N ARG A 66 -60.55 1.31 -33.94
CA ARG A 66 -59.76 2.41 -33.34
C ARG A 66 -59.48 2.13 -31.85
N GLN A 67 -60.45 1.70 -31.09
CA GLN A 67 -60.29 1.35 -29.67
C GLN A 67 -59.27 0.20 -29.49
N LEU A 68 -59.33 -0.85 -30.31
CA LEU A 68 -58.38 -1.95 -30.28
C LEU A 68 -56.96 -1.52 -30.64
N VAL A 69 -56.80 -0.62 -31.60
CA VAL A 69 -55.47 -0.06 -31.96
C VAL A 69 -54.92 0.81 -30.84
N ASP A 70 -55.75 1.65 -30.23
CA ASP A 70 -55.33 2.51 -29.11
C ASP A 70 -54.97 1.66 -27.87
N GLU A 71 -55.73 0.62 -27.57
CA GLU A 71 -55.41 -0.32 -26.48
C GLU A 71 -54.09 -1.06 -26.74
N ALA A 72 -53.90 -1.57 -27.96
CA ALA A 72 -52.68 -2.26 -28.36
C ALA A 72 -51.45 -1.32 -28.31
N PHE A 73 -51.62 -0.07 -28.73
CA PHE A 73 -50.60 0.95 -28.68
C PHE A 73 -50.21 1.30 -27.22
N ASN A 74 -51.22 1.56 -26.38
CA ASN A 74 -51.00 1.88 -24.98
C ASN A 74 -50.31 0.72 -24.23
N LYS A 75 -50.77 -0.51 -24.49
CA LYS A 75 -50.17 -1.71 -23.91
C LYS A 75 -48.71 -1.92 -24.39
N GLY A 76 -48.46 -1.68 -25.67
CA GLY A 76 -47.11 -1.75 -26.23
C GLY A 76 -46.17 -0.67 -25.63
N MET A 77 -46.71 0.53 -25.43
CA MET A 77 -45.97 1.64 -24.81
C MET A 77 -45.64 1.33 -23.35
N GLU A 78 -46.60 0.84 -22.56
CA GLU A 78 -46.37 0.43 -21.17
C GLU A 78 -45.31 -0.70 -21.07
N GLN A 79 -45.42 -1.70 -21.92
CA GLN A 79 -44.44 -2.77 -21.99
C GLN A 79 -43.05 -2.28 -22.37
N GLY A 80 -42.96 -1.42 -23.39
CA GLY A 80 -41.69 -0.84 -23.82
C GLY A 80 -41.01 0.01 -22.73
N ILE A 81 -41.80 0.82 -22.01
CA ILE A 81 -41.31 1.61 -20.89
C ILE A 81 -40.81 0.68 -19.73
N ALA A 82 -41.59 -0.35 -19.40
CA ALA A 82 -41.23 -1.30 -18.35
C ALA A 82 -39.95 -2.07 -18.71
N GLU A 83 -39.83 -2.54 -19.94
CA GLU A 83 -38.62 -3.26 -20.42
C GLU A 83 -37.39 -2.34 -20.45
N ALA A 84 -37.56 -1.10 -20.96
CA ALA A 84 -36.48 -0.12 -20.97
C ALA A 84 -36.03 0.26 -19.56
N ALA A 85 -36.99 0.41 -18.62
CA ALA A 85 -36.67 0.67 -17.21
C ALA A 85 -35.95 -0.51 -16.54
N ALA A 86 -36.39 -1.74 -16.82
CA ALA A 86 -35.73 -2.94 -16.30
C ALA A 86 -34.31 -3.08 -16.84
N ALA A 87 -34.10 -2.94 -18.14
CA ALA A 87 -32.77 -2.98 -18.77
C ALA A 87 -31.84 -1.86 -18.26
N SER A 88 -32.39 -0.67 -17.99
CA SER A 88 -31.62 0.43 -17.42
C SER A 88 -31.20 0.15 -15.98
N ARG A 89 -32.10 -0.41 -15.17
CA ARG A 89 -31.80 -0.82 -13.78
C ARG A 89 -30.70 -1.88 -13.74
N GLU A 90 -30.81 -2.90 -14.58
CA GLU A 90 -29.80 -3.95 -14.65
C GLU A 90 -28.41 -3.38 -14.99
N LYS A 91 -28.31 -2.47 -15.95
CA LYS A 91 -27.05 -1.80 -16.29
C LYS A 91 -26.50 -0.96 -15.14
N ILE A 92 -27.36 -0.26 -14.42
CA ILE A 92 -26.96 0.52 -13.23
C ILE A 92 -26.47 -0.41 -12.14
N ASP A 93 -27.19 -1.50 -11.86
CA ASP A 93 -26.80 -2.46 -10.83
C ASP A 93 -25.45 -3.13 -11.15
N GLN A 94 -25.24 -3.49 -12.42
CA GLN A 94 -23.94 -4.01 -12.87
C GLN A 94 -22.81 -2.97 -12.71
N ALA A 95 -23.04 -1.71 -13.06
CA ALA A 95 -22.06 -0.64 -12.89
C ALA A 95 -21.75 -0.38 -11.41
N VAL A 96 -22.78 -0.37 -10.56
CA VAL A 96 -22.61 -0.21 -9.11
C VAL A 96 -21.83 -1.38 -8.51
N ALA A 97 -22.13 -2.62 -8.93
CA ALA A 97 -21.39 -3.81 -8.47
C ALA A 97 -19.91 -3.73 -8.88
N ALA A 98 -19.62 -3.40 -10.13
CA ALA A 98 -18.24 -3.22 -10.60
C ALA A 98 -17.50 -2.12 -9.84
N MET A 99 -18.18 -1.00 -9.55
CA MET A 99 -17.59 0.08 -8.77
C MET A 99 -17.28 -0.33 -7.31
N ARG A 100 -18.17 -1.08 -6.67
CA ARG A 100 -17.91 -1.64 -5.34
C ARG A 100 -16.69 -2.55 -5.32
N THR A 101 -16.59 -3.46 -6.28
CA THR A 101 -15.44 -4.34 -6.40
C THR A 101 -14.14 -3.55 -6.57
N ALA A 102 -14.12 -2.52 -7.43
CA ALA A 102 -12.96 -1.67 -7.64
C ALA A 102 -12.56 -0.89 -6.37
N ILE A 103 -13.54 -0.43 -5.57
CA ILE A 103 -13.29 0.23 -4.29
C ILE A 103 -12.65 -0.76 -3.31
N GLU A 104 -13.22 -1.95 -3.16
CA GLU A 104 -12.68 -2.99 -2.26
C GLU A 104 -11.24 -3.41 -2.63
N GLU A 105 -10.96 -3.55 -3.92
CA GLU A 105 -9.61 -3.83 -4.41
C GLU A 105 -8.64 -2.69 -4.10
N THR A 106 -9.08 -1.45 -4.31
CA THR A 106 -8.27 -0.26 -3.99
C THR A 106 -7.96 -0.17 -2.50
N GLU A 107 -8.93 -0.47 -1.63
CA GLU A 107 -8.73 -0.49 -0.18
C GLU A 107 -7.72 -1.57 0.24
N LYS A 108 -7.80 -2.76 -0.36
CA LYS A 108 -6.82 -3.84 -0.13
C LYS A 108 -5.41 -3.44 -0.56
N ILE A 109 -5.26 -2.82 -1.72
CA ILE A 109 -3.97 -2.33 -2.21
C ILE A 109 -3.42 -1.27 -1.25
N ARG A 110 -4.21 -0.27 -0.86
CA ARG A 110 -3.80 0.78 0.08
C ARG A 110 -3.39 0.24 1.45
N SER A 111 -4.08 -0.79 1.94
CA SER A 111 -3.71 -1.42 3.20
C SER A 111 -2.34 -2.09 3.12
N ARG A 112 -2.10 -2.87 2.06
CA ARG A 112 -0.80 -3.53 1.81
C ARG A 112 0.32 -2.51 1.63
N ASP A 113 0.08 -1.44 0.88
CA ASP A 113 1.08 -0.40 0.66
C ASP A 113 1.45 0.30 1.98
N ARG A 114 0.47 0.58 2.84
CA ARG A 114 0.72 1.17 4.17
C ARG A 114 1.60 0.27 5.02
N GLU A 115 1.24 -1.02 5.13
CA GLU A 115 2.02 -2.00 5.90
C GLU A 115 3.46 -2.10 5.38
N ARG A 116 3.63 -2.12 4.06
CA ARG A 116 4.95 -2.13 3.42
C ARG A 116 5.74 -0.87 3.73
N MET A 117 5.11 0.30 3.63
CA MET A 117 5.74 1.58 3.94
C MET A 117 6.16 1.68 5.41
N GLU A 118 5.38 1.15 6.34
CA GLU A 118 5.75 1.09 7.76
C GLU A 118 7.03 0.27 7.96
N ILE A 119 7.10 -0.93 7.38
CA ILE A 119 8.28 -1.80 7.45
C ILE A 119 9.51 -1.12 6.83
N GLU A 120 9.36 -0.54 5.64
CA GLU A 120 10.47 0.12 4.94
C GLU A 120 10.96 1.37 5.70
N THR A 121 10.04 2.12 6.31
CA THR A 121 10.38 3.30 7.13
C THR A 121 11.19 2.91 8.35
N VAL A 122 10.78 1.87 9.07
CA VAL A 122 11.53 1.38 10.24
C VAL A 122 12.90 0.87 9.84
N ARG A 123 12.99 0.12 8.74
CA ARG A 123 14.29 -0.36 8.22
C ARG A 123 15.23 0.79 7.87
N LEU A 124 14.71 1.82 7.21
CA LEU A 124 15.48 3.00 6.87
C LEU A 124 15.95 3.75 8.14
N ALA A 125 15.07 3.95 9.09
CA ALA A 125 15.40 4.59 10.36
C ALA A 125 16.50 3.82 11.12
N LEU A 126 16.42 2.49 11.20
CA LEU A 126 17.44 1.64 11.79
C LEU A 126 18.77 1.71 11.05
N ALA A 127 18.73 1.73 9.70
CA ALA A 127 19.96 1.86 8.90
C ALA A 127 20.67 3.19 9.14
N ILE A 128 19.89 4.28 9.23
CA ILE A 128 20.41 5.61 9.57
C ILE A 128 20.98 5.62 10.99
N ALA A 129 20.24 5.10 11.96
CA ALA A 129 20.70 5.03 13.35
C ALA A 129 21.99 4.23 13.50
N LYS A 130 22.08 3.03 12.87
CA LYS A 130 23.30 2.22 12.84
C LYS A 130 24.49 3.00 12.30
N LYS A 131 24.27 3.76 11.22
CA LYS A 131 25.34 4.56 10.58
C LYS A 131 25.82 5.70 11.48
N ILE A 132 24.88 6.39 12.15
CA ILE A 132 25.21 7.49 13.08
C ILE A 132 25.96 6.93 14.28
N VAL A 133 25.45 5.87 14.91
CA VAL A 133 26.09 5.24 16.07
C VAL A 133 27.51 4.78 15.73
N HIS A 134 27.69 4.12 14.58
CA HIS A 134 29.00 3.68 14.13
C HIS A 134 29.97 4.87 13.94
N TYR A 135 29.51 5.97 13.37
CA TYR A 135 30.32 7.18 13.22
C TYR A 135 30.71 7.77 14.59
N GLU A 136 29.79 7.87 15.52
CA GLU A 136 30.04 8.39 16.87
C GLU A 136 30.97 7.49 17.67
N THR A 137 30.90 6.17 17.50
CA THR A 137 31.80 5.24 18.19
C THR A 137 33.24 5.29 17.67
N GLU A 138 33.43 5.66 16.40
CA GLU A 138 34.77 5.79 15.84
C GLU A 138 35.44 7.14 16.20
N HIS A 139 34.66 8.20 16.37
CA HIS A 139 35.16 9.57 16.51
C HIS A 139 34.90 10.22 17.87
N GLY A 140 33.98 9.69 18.66
CA GLY A 140 33.57 10.22 19.95
C GLY A 140 34.00 9.35 21.14
N ASN A 141 33.97 9.93 22.35
CA ASN A 141 34.19 9.22 23.61
C ASN A 141 32.88 8.67 24.20
N VAL A 142 32.20 7.82 23.41
CA VAL A 142 30.89 7.27 23.82
C VAL A 142 31.07 6.22 24.94
N ILE A 143 32.22 5.58 24.99
CA ILE A 143 32.49 4.46 25.91
C ILE A 143 32.29 4.80 27.38
N GLU A 144 32.63 6.02 27.81
CA GLU A 144 32.44 6.44 29.21
C GLU A 144 30.96 6.42 29.63
N GLN A 145 30.08 6.86 28.74
CA GLN A 145 28.64 6.88 29.01
C GLN A 145 28.05 5.48 29.00
N VAL A 146 28.53 4.62 28.09
CA VAL A 146 28.09 3.23 27.98
C VAL A 146 28.52 2.45 29.22
N VAL A 147 29.76 2.59 29.66
CA VAL A 147 30.24 1.95 30.90
C VAL A 147 29.45 2.42 32.11
N LYS A 148 29.23 3.73 32.27
CA LYS A 148 28.40 4.26 33.37
C LYS A 148 26.98 3.69 33.36
N ALA A 149 26.35 3.62 32.20
CA ALA A 149 25.00 3.08 32.07
C ALA A 149 24.96 1.56 32.32
N ALA A 150 25.97 0.82 31.88
CA ALA A 150 26.09 -0.61 32.12
C ALA A 150 26.32 -0.94 33.58
N MET A 151 27.16 -0.16 34.25
CA MET A 151 27.41 -0.32 35.71
C MET A 151 26.13 -0.11 36.56
N GLN A 152 25.22 0.77 36.14
CA GLN A 152 23.94 0.95 36.83
C GLN A 152 23.01 -0.28 36.73
N GLN A 153 23.25 -1.18 35.78
CA GLN A 153 22.48 -2.41 35.62
C GLN A 153 23.04 -3.60 36.41
N VAL A 154 24.25 -3.46 36.96
CA VAL A 154 24.89 -4.50 37.74
C VAL A 154 24.32 -4.54 39.14
N ALA A 155 23.90 -5.73 39.60
CA ALA A 155 23.27 -5.90 40.90
C ALA A 155 24.29 -5.87 42.08
N ASP A 156 25.54 -6.30 41.87
CA ASP A 156 26.62 -6.29 42.90
C ASP A 156 27.91 -5.70 42.32
N PRO A 157 28.22 -4.43 42.65
CA PRO A 157 29.37 -3.71 42.09
C PRO A 157 30.71 -4.01 42.76
N ARG A 158 30.80 -4.95 43.72
CA ARG A 158 31.99 -5.15 44.54
C ARG A 158 33.19 -5.69 43.77
N LYS A 159 32.98 -6.55 42.78
CA LYS A 159 34.04 -7.09 41.93
C LYS A 159 33.56 -7.15 40.51
N LEU A 160 34.06 -6.26 39.68
CA LEU A 160 33.67 -6.09 38.28
C LEU A 160 34.88 -6.26 37.37
N THR A 161 34.74 -7.04 36.33
CA THR A 161 35.68 -7.06 35.21
C THR A 161 35.01 -6.45 34.01
N VAL A 162 35.54 -5.34 33.50
CA VAL A 162 35.02 -4.65 32.32
C VAL A 162 35.90 -4.98 31.14
N ARG A 163 35.37 -5.76 30.21
CA ARG A 163 36.03 -6.08 28.94
C ARG A 163 35.62 -5.07 27.87
N LEU A 164 36.60 -4.46 27.22
CA LEU A 164 36.37 -3.39 26.22
C LEU A 164 37.45 -3.41 25.16
N ASN A 165 37.22 -2.66 24.09
CA ASN A 165 38.23 -2.56 23.03
C ASN A 165 39.53 -1.96 23.59
N PRO A 166 40.71 -2.48 23.23
CA PRO A 166 42.00 -1.96 23.72
C PRO A 166 42.19 -0.46 23.45
N ARG A 167 41.59 0.10 22.41
CA ARG A 167 41.68 1.54 22.08
C ARG A 167 40.85 2.43 23.00
N ASP A 168 39.92 1.85 23.75
CA ASP A 168 38.98 2.59 24.60
C ASP A 168 39.40 2.49 26.09
N ILE A 169 40.46 1.68 26.41
CA ILE A 169 40.94 1.48 27.78
C ILE A 169 41.37 2.80 28.42
N GLU A 170 42.19 3.60 27.74
CA GLU A 170 42.68 4.87 28.25
C GLU A 170 41.56 5.83 28.65
N ALA A 171 40.48 5.88 27.87
CA ALA A 171 39.31 6.72 28.17
C ALA A 171 38.55 6.26 29.42
N VAL A 172 38.51 4.93 29.67
CA VAL A 172 37.81 4.34 30.82
C VAL A 172 38.69 4.30 32.08
N GLU A 173 40.01 4.22 31.96
CA GLU A 173 40.93 4.33 33.10
C GLU A 173 40.77 5.66 33.86
N ALA A 174 40.68 6.77 33.10
CA ALA A 174 40.43 8.09 33.67
C ALA A 174 39.09 8.17 34.44
N LEU A 175 38.08 7.41 33.99
CA LEU A 175 36.80 7.27 34.65
C LEU A 175 36.88 6.36 35.88
N GLY A 176 37.65 5.26 35.80
CA GLY A 176 37.84 4.30 36.88
C GLY A 176 38.37 4.96 38.16
N ASP A 177 39.33 5.88 38.02
CA ASP A 177 39.85 6.68 39.13
C ASP A 177 38.79 7.53 39.81
N GLN A 178 37.83 8.08 39.03
CA GLN A 178 36.70 8.87 39.55
C GLN A 178 35.65 7.97 40.26
N LEU A 179 35.41 6.79 39.76
CA LEU A 179 34.46 5.83 40.33
C LEU A 179 34.94 5.20 41.61
N GLN A 180 36.25 4.90 41.71
CA GLN A 180 36.88 4.38 42.95
C GLN A 180 36.92 5.45 44.09
N ASN A 181 37.04 6.73 43.73
CA ASN A 181 37.07 7.82 44.71
C ASN A 181 35.67 8.25 45.22
N GLY A 182 34.59 7.83 44.59
CA GLY A 182 33.22 8.22 44.90
C GLY A 182 32.30 7.16 45.50
N GLY A 183 32.77 5.90 45.64
CA GLY A 183 31.98 4.75 46.07
C GLY A 183 32.59 3.94 47.19
N ASP A 184 31.95 2.84 47.56
CA ASP A 184 32.41 1.89 48.60
C ASP A 184 33.87 1.48 48.36
N ALA A 185 34.69 1.59 49.38
CA ALA A 185 36.15 1.30 49.37
C ALA A 185 36.53 -0.16 48.99
N ASP A 186 35.53 -1.03 48.83
CA ASP A 186 35.69 -2.44 48.47
C ASP A 186 35.39 -2.74 46.99
N ALA A 187 35.05 -1.75 46.18
CA ALA A 187 34.77 -1.98 44.75
C ALA A 187 36.10 -2.16 43.97
N GLN A 188 36.36 -3.39 43.52
CA GLN A 188 37.49 -3.72 42.64
C GLN A 188 37.00 -3.71 41.18
N LEU A 189 37.44 -2.72 40.41
CA LEU A 189 37.21 -2.64 38.97
C LEU A 189 38.49 -3.10 38.24
N ALA A 190 38.38 -4.20 37.51
CA ALA A 190 39.43 -4.66 36.61
C ALA A 190 39.04 -4.32 35.15
N LEU A 191 39.97 -3.72 34.43
CA LEU A 191 39.81 -3.45 33.00
C LEU A 191 40.58 -4.46 32.18
N GLU A 192 39.94 -5.11 31.22
CA GLU A 192 40.55 -6.06 30.31
C GLU A 192 40.32 -5.66 28.85
N GLY A 193 41.41 -5.63 28.08
CA GLY A 193 41.32 -5.39 26.64
C GLY A 193 40.90 -6.64 25.88
N ASP A 194 39.82 -6.53 25.08
CA ASP A 194 39.33 -7.60 24.22
C ASP A 194 39.07 -7.07 22.81
N GLU A 195 39.84 -7.60 21.82
CA GLU A 195 39.69 -7.22 20.42
C GLU A 195 38.37 -7.68 19.81
N ASN A 196 37.67 -8.64 20.42
CA ASN A 196 36.33 -9.08 19.96
C ASN A 196 35.21 -8.11 20.36
N VAL A 197 35.50 -7.16 21.25
CA VAL A 197 34.56 -6.08 21.60
C VAL A 197 34.78 -4.90 20.66
N GLY A 198 33.72 -4.50 19.97
CA GLY A 198 33.72 -3.32 19.10
C GLY A 198 33.94 -2.04 19.89
N ARG A 199 34.47 -0.97 19.25
CA ARG A 199 34.66 0.33 19.89
C ARG A 199 33.36 0.90 20.44
N GLY A 200 33.45 1.58 21.60
CA GLY A 200 32.31 2.19 22.26
C GLY A 200 31.37 1.22 22.98
N GLY A 201 31.63 -0.10 22.93
CA GLY A 201 30.90 -1.13 23.66
C GLY A 201 31.71 -1.72 24.78
N CYS A 202 31.04 -2.37 25.76
CA CYS A 202 31.73 -3.12 26.82
C CYS A 202 30.91 -4.35 27.23
N VAL A 203 31.57 -5.30 27.88
CA VAL A 203 30.95 -6.43 28.58
C VAL A 203 31.41 -6.35 30.04
N ILE A 204 30.46 -6.29 30.96
CA ILE A 204 30.75 -6.26 32.38
C ILE A 204 30.47 -7.64 32.98
N GLU A 205 31.51 -8.30 33.46
CA GLU A 205 31.40 -9.55 34.16
C GLU A 205 31.31 -9.25 35.66
N ALA A 206 30.22 -9.70 36.26
CA ALA A 206 29.99 -9.54 37.69
C ALA A 206 29.64 -10.88 38.34
N ARG A 207 29.81 -10.97 39.66
CA ARG A 207 29.57 -12.20 40.41
C ARG A 207 28.15 -12.79 40.25
N LEU A 208 27.15 -11.95 40.02
CA LEU A 208 25.73 -12.32 39.94
C LEU A 208 25.20 -12.34 38.51
N GLY A 209 26.03 -12.17 37.50
CA GLY A 209 25.66 -12.18 36.09
C GLY A 209 26.40 -11.13 35.29
N ASP A 210 26.42 -11.33 33.98
CA ASP A 210 27.14 -10.49 33.03
C ASP A 210 26.18 -9.52 32.37
N VAL A 211 26.66 -8.29 32.12
CA VAL A 211 25.94 -7.25 31.38
C VAL A 211 26.64 -7.06 30.06
N ASP A 212 25.98 -7.45 28.97
CA ASP A 212 26.45 -7.21 27.61
C ASP A 212 25.97 -5.85 27.10
N ALA A 213 26.84 -4.86 27.19
CA ALA A 213 26.60 -3.49 26.72
C ALA A 213 27.32 -3.20 25.39
N ARG A 214 27.55 -4.21 24.58
CA ARG A 214 28.07 -4.02 23.22
C ARG A 214 27.00 -3.32 22.37
N ILE A 215 27.45 -2.40 21.53
CA ILE A 215 26.55 -1.57 20.72
C ILE A 215 25.72 -2.43 19.76
N GLU A 216 26.34 -3.46 19.18
CA GLU A 216 25.68 -4.40 18.29
C GLU A 216 24.51 -5.11 18.99
N GLN A 217 24.72 -5.51 20.26
CA GLN A 217 23.67 -6.16 21.06
C GLN A 217 22.55 -5.21 21.42
N GLN A 218 22.87 -3.98 21.79
CA GLN A 218 21.86 -2.96 22.09
C GLN A 218 21.02 -2.64 20.85
N ILE A 219 21.64 -2.47 19.69
CA ILE A 219 20.94 -2.25 18.42
C ILE A 219 20.05 -3.44 18.08
N LYS A 220 20.54 -4.66 18.27
CA LYS A 220 19.78 -5.89 18.02
C LYS A 220 18.51 -5.96 18.87
N VAL A 221 18.61 -5.64 20.15
CA VAL A 221 17.44 -5.60 21.06
C VAL A 221 16.43 -4.55 20.61
N ILE A 222 16.88 -3.37 20.14
CA ILE A 222 16.01 -2.33 19.60
C ILE A 222 15.33 -2.82 18.31
N GLU A 223 16.09 -3.45 17.42
CA GLU A 223 15.61 -4.01 16.16
C GLU A 223 14.54 -5.09 16.39
N GLU A 224 14.77 -6.01 17.32
CA GLU A 224 13.81 -7.04 17.71
C GLU A 224 12.51 -6.41 18.25
N ARG A 225 12.61 -5.45 19.17
CA ARG A 225 11.44 -4.75 19.74
C ARG A 225 10.64 -3.99 18.68
N LEU A 226 11.31 -3.35 17.72
CA LEU A 226 10.64 -2.63 16.64
C LEU A 226 9.98 -3.61 15.67
N ASN A 227 10.65 -4.71 15.34
CA ASN A 227 10.08 -5.75 14.47
C ASN A 227 8.86 -6.44 15.09
N ASP A 228 8.83 -6.61 16.42
CA ASP A 228 7.68 -7.19 17.13
C ASP A 228 6.44 -6.27 17.08
N GLN A 229 6.63 -4.97 16.90
CA GLN A 229 5.55 -3.98 16.79
C GLN A 229 5.05 -3.78 15.34
N LEU A 230 5.82 -4.25 14.36
CA LEU A 230 5.42 -4.14 12.96
C LEU A 230 4.32 -5.14 12.60
N PRO A 231 3.42 -4.78 11.68
CA PRO A 231 2.46 -5.71 11.13
C PRO A 231 3.20 -6.88 10.48
N LYS A 232 2.79 -8.10 10.83
CA LYS A 232 3.37 -9.29 10.19
C LYS A 232 2.98 -9.32 8.73
N PRO A 233 3.91 -9.50 7.79
CA PRO A 233 3.59 -9.54 6.37
C PRO A 233 2.55 -10.63 6.14
N ILE A 234 1.43 -10.24 5.51
CA ILE A 234 0.42 -11.19 5.08
C ILE A 234 1.10 -12.07 4.04
N ALA A 235 1.18 -13.37 4.33
CA ALA A 235 1.74 -14.33 3.39
C ALA A 235 0.98 -14.22 2.07
N GLU A 236 1.73 -13.94 1.01
CA GLU A 236 1.18 -13.96 -0.35
C GLU A 236 0.72 -15.38 -0.64
N GLY A 237 -0.62 -15.56 -0.70
CA GLY A 237 -1.27 -16.80 -1.13
C GLY A 237 -1.51 -16.79 -2.63
#